data_cda930ed590e60fd7ee3a6c22b0e5941
#
_entry.id   cda930ed590e60fd7ee3a6c22b0e5941
#
_cell.length_a   1.000
_cell.length_b   1.000
_cell.length_c   1.000
_cell.angle_alpha   90.00
_cell.angle_beta   90.00
_cell.angle_gamma   90.00
#
_symmetry.space_group_name_H-M   'P 1'
#
loop_
_entity.id
_entity.type
_entity.pdbx_description
1 polymer ?
#
loop_
_entity_poly.entity_id
_entity_poly.type
_entity_poly.pdbx_seq_one_letter_code
_entity_poly.pdbx_strand_id
1 'polypeptide(L)'
;MKKKITLIIVDFQKDFSNVIGKLSVKGADKARKAIIAFIKKNAEFIGEVIFTVDWHTANHCSFKSNGGIWPAHCVQYSEGAGVDDKILHLCIELGINMKFFIKGNDDSVEEYGAFEKMGTIMTIGNDHYSISANNHKNDCNITFESDKVVICGIAGDYCVKNTIANLIKYKSPTGLTLDVNVLLDGIASIDDGTTIKEYCKENSLPIVEAKEYKYLKG
;
A
#
# COMPACT_ATOMS: atom_id res chain seq x y z
N MET A 1 12.62 -19.69 -11.14
CA MET A 1 13.37 -18.42 -11.06
C MET A 1 12.97 -17.72 -9.77
N LYS A 2 13.90 -17.07 -9.07
CA LYS A 2 13.60 -16.32 -7.84
C LYS A 2 12.78 -15.10 -8.22
N LYS A 3 11.60 -14.92 -7.64
CA LYS A 3 10.74 -13.75 -7.83
C LYS A 3 11.45 -12.54 -7.22
N LYS A 4 11.37 -11.38 -7.87
CA LYS A 4 12.30 -10.28 -7.63
C LYS A 4 11.66 -8.90 -7.47
N ILE A 5 10.33 -8.83 -7.25
CA ILE A 5 9.59 -7.60 -6.98
C ILE A 5 8.68 -7.83 -5.78
N THR A 6 8.75 -6.96 -4.79
CA THR A 6 7.69 -6.75 -3.82
C THR A 6 6.85 -5.56 -4.30
N LEU A 7 5.58 -5.78 -4.64
CA LEU A 7 4.65 -4.72 -5.00
C LEU A 7 3.86 -4.28 -3.76
N ILE A 8 3.98 -3.01 -3.38
CA ILE A 8 3.22 -2.41 -2.28
C ILE A 8 2.08 -1.59 -2.87
N ILE A 9 0.85 -1.93 -2.46
CA ILE A 9 -0.36 -1.23 -2.87
C ILE A 9 -0.95 -0.57 -1.62
N VAL A 10 -0.74 0.74 -1.50
CA VAL A 10 -1.10 1.51 -0.32
C VAL A 10 -2.59 1.84 -0.36
N ASP A 11 -3.32 1.41 0.67
CA ASP A 11 -4.69 1.79 1.03
C ASP A 11 -5.66 1.83 -0.16
N PHE A 12 -5.52 0.91 -1.11
CA PHE A 12 -6.41 0.84 -2.28
C PHE A 12 -7.73 0.16 -1.91
N GLN A 13 -8.42 0.75 -0.93
CA GLN A 13 -9.66 0.27 -0.33
C GLN A 13 -10.89 0.90 -1.00
N LYS A 14 -12.07 0.28 -0.85
CA LYS A 14 -13.30 0.69 -1.54
C LYS A 14 -13.75 2.11 -1.16
N ASP A 15 -13.53 2.55 0.07
CA ASP A 15 -13.87 3.92 0.49
C ASP A 15 -13.05 4.99 -0.24
N PHE A 16 -11.83 4.67 -0.69
CA PHE A 16 -10.98 5.57 -1.46
C PHE A 16 -11.10 5.35 -2.97
N SER A 17 -11.25 4.10 -3.42
CA SER A 17 -11.13 3.72 -4.82
C SER A 17 -12.45 3.72 -5.58
N ASN A 18 -13.60 3.63 -4.91
CA ASN A 18 -14.92 3.65 -5.54
C ASN A 18 -15.50 5.08 -5.58
N VAL A 19 -16.23 5.39 -6.64
CA VAL A 19 -16.88 6.70 -6.82
C VAL A 19 -17.86 7.02 -5.68
N ILE A 20 -18.51 5.99 -5.12
CA ILE A 20 -19.46 6.12 -4.00
C ILE A 20 -18.78 5.90 -2.63
N GLY A 21 -17.47 5.73 -2.59
CA GLY A 21 -16.70 5.57 -1.36
C GLY A 21 -16.78 6.82 -0.46
N LYS A 22 -16.69 6.62 0.84
CA LYS A 22 -16.87 7.70 1.85
C LYS A 22 -15.80 8.79 1.74
N LEU A 23 -14.64 8.47 1.22
CA LEU A 23 -13.54 9.39 0.96
C LEU A 23 -12.95 9.11 -0.44
N SER A 24 -13.81 9.08 -1.45
CA SER A 24 -13.45 8.76 -2.82
C SER A 24 -12.40 9.72 -3.37
N VAL A 25 -11.32 9.18 -3.93
CA VAL A 25 -10.19 9.94 -4.48
C VAL A 25 -10.27 9.98 -6.00
N LYS A 26 -10.26 11.19 -6.57
CA LYS A 26 -10.31 11.40 -8.02
C LYS A 26 -9.10 10.75 -8.70
N GLY A 27 -9.34 10.02 -9.77
CA GLY A 27 -8.26 9.35 -10.52
C GLY A 27 -8.00 7.91 -10.08
N ALA A 28 -8.63 7.42 -9.01
CA ALA A 28 -8.48 6.04 -8.54
C ALA A 28 -8.76 4.99 -9.63
N ASP A 29 -9.72 5.23 -10.54
CA ASP A 29 -9.99 4.31 -11.65
C ASP A 29 -8.82 4.22 -12.66
N LYS A 30 -8.12 5.34 -12.91
CA LYS A 30 -6.91 5.34 -13.76
C LYS A 30 -5.77 4.60 -13.06
N ALA A 31 -5.55 4.88 -11.78
CA ALA A 31 -4.54 4.21 -10.97
C ALA A 31 -4.79 2.70 -10.90
N ARG A 32 -6.03 2.26 -10.69
CA ARG A 32 -6.44 0.85 -10.74
C ARG A 32 -6.04 0.18 -12.05
N LYS A 33 -6.34 0.83 -13.18
CA LYS A 33 -6.00 0.29 -14.51
C LYS A 33 -4.50 0.13 -14.69
N ALA A 34 -3.70 1.09 -14.23
CA ALA A 34 -2.24 1.02 -14.27
C ALA A 34 -1.71 -0.10 -13.37
N ILE A 35 -2.20 -0.22 -12.14
CA ILE A 35 -1.83 -1.31 -11.20
C ILE A 35 -2.13 -2.68 -11.83
N ILE A 36 -3.33 -2.87 -12.38
CA ILE A 36 -3.72 -4.12 -13.05
C ILE A 36 -2.81 -4.41 -14.24
N ALA A 37 -2.50 -3.41 -15.06
CA ALA A 37 -1.60 -3.56 -16.20
C ALA A 37 -0.17 -3.94 -15.75
N PHE A 38 0.33 -3.30 -14.68
CA PHE A 38 1.63 -3.63 -14.08
C PHE A 38 1.67 -5.07 -13.58
N ILE A 39 0.67 -5.49 -12.81
CA ILE A 39 0.57 -6.85 -12.27
C ILE A 39 0.56 -7.88 -13.40
N LYS A 40 -0.33 -7.72 -14.40
CA LYS A 40 -0.42 -8.65 -15.54
C LYS A 40 0.88 -8.77 -16.31
N LYS A 41 1.58 -7.66 -16.53
CA LYS A 41 2.82 -7.63 -17.29
C LYS A 41 4.00 -8.25 -16.55
N ASN A 42 4.02 -8.15 -15.23
CA ASN A 42 5.16 -8.54 -14.39
C ASN A 42 4.85 -9.73 -13.47
N ALA A 43 3.74 -10.44 -13.66
CA ALA A 43 3.27 -11.50 -12.76
C ALA A 43 4.35 -12.56 -12.44
N GLU A 44 5.15 -12.96 -13.42
CA GLU A 44 6.22 -13.95 -13.24
C GLU A 44 7.37 -13.46 -12.35
N PHE A 45 7.52 -12.14 -12.18
CA PHE A 45 8.57 -11.51 -11.39
C PHE A 45 8.10 -11.02 -10.01
N ILE A 46 6.79 -10.87 -9.81
CA ILE A 46 6.22 -10.46 -8.52
C ILE A 46 6.32 -11.63 -7.55
N GLY A 47 7.09 -11.44 -6.48
CA GLY A 47 7.21 -12.39 -5.38
C GLY A 47 6.01 -12.33 -4.46
N GLU A 48 5.64 -11.11 -4.10
CA GLU A 48 4.54 -10.82 -3.20
C GLU A 48 3.88 -9.49 -3.54
N VAL A 49 2.62 -9.36 -3.16
CA VAL A 49 1.90 -8.09 -3.09
C VAL A 49 1.62 -7.79 -1.61
N ILE A 50 1.99 -6.59 -1.16
CA ILE A 50 1.65 -6.11 0.17
C ILE A 50 0.60 -5.02 0.04
N PHE A 51 -0.60 -5.29 0.54
CA PHE A 51 -1.63 -4.29 0.71
C PHE A 51 -1.47 -3.62 2.07
N THR A 52 -1.37 -2.29 2.13
CA THR A 52 -1.61 -1.59 3.39
C THR A 52 -3.09 -1.28 3.50
N VAL A 53 -3.62 -1.28 4.71
CA VAL A 53 -5.07 -1.22 4.94
C VAL A 53 -5.34 -0.33 6.15
N ASP A 54 -6.04 0.78 5.93
CA ASP A 54 -6.66 1.56 7.02
C ASP A 54 -7.77 0.74 7.66
N TRP A 55 -7.76 0.65 8.99
CA TRP A 55 -8.69 -0.20 9.72
C TRP A 55 -9.19 0.51 10.98
N HIS A 56 -9.91 1.61 10.76
CA HIS A 56 -10.32 2.52 11.82
C HIS A 56 -11.50 2.00 12.65
N THR A 57 -11.45 2.18 13.95
CA THR A 57 -12.66 2.02 14.76
C THR A 57 -13.64 3.17 14.48
N ALA A 58 -14.89 3.04 14.91
CA ALA A 58 -15.90 4.11 14.78
C ALA A 58 -15.53 5.40 15.53
N ASN A 59 -14.62 5.30 16.52
CA ASN A 59 -14.23 6.41 17.39
C ASN A 59 -12.89 7.04 17.01
N HIS A 60 -12.32 6.66 15.87
CA HIS A 60 -10.98 7.10 15.47
C HIS A 60 -10.87 8.63 15.39
N CYS A 61 -9.76 9.17 15.91
CA CYS A 61 -9.50 10.62 16.04
C CYS A 61 -9.50 11.37 14.70
N SER A 62 -9.23 10.71 13.58
CA SER A 62 -9.21 11.33 12.25
C SER A 62 -10.59 11.79 11.76
N PHE A 63 -11.67 11.26 12.32
CA PHE A 63 -13.03 11.52 11.86
C PHE A 63 -13.57 12.85 12.36
N LYS A 64 -14.31 13.56 11.50
CA LYS A 64 -14.98 14.83 11.84
C LYS A 64 -15.87 14.72 13.06
N SER A 65 -16.56 13.59 13.23
CA SER A 65 -17.38 13.32 14.41
C SER A 65 -16.59 13.32 15.72
N ASN A 66 -15.28 13.07 15.64
CA ASN A 66 -14.37 12.91 16.77
C ASN A 66 -13.31 14.02 16.84
N GLY A 67 -13.54 15.14 16.11
CA GLY A 67 -12.65 16.30 16.10
C GLY A 67 -11.57 16.31 15.02
N GLY A 68 -11.52 15.28 14.17
CA GLY A 68 -10.60 15.20 13.03
C GLY A 68 -11.09 15.95 11.78
N ILE A 69 -10.42 15.75 10.67
CA ILE A 69 -10.68 16.46 9.41
C ILE A 69 -11.37 15.62 8.35
N TRP A 70 -11.39 14.29 8.49
CA TRP A 70 -11.91 13.37 7.49
C TRP A 70 -13.35 12.94 7.76
N PRO A 71 -14.15 12.62 6.74
CA PRO A 71 -15.39 11.85 6.96
C PRO A 71 -15.00 10.46 7.50
N ALA A 72 -15.92 9.79 8.18
CA ALA A 72 -15.71 8.41 8.59
C ALA A 72 -15.50 7.52 7.35
N HIS A 73 -14.38 6.83 7.30
CA HIS A 73 -13.94 5.97 6.19
C HIS A 73 -13.19 4.75 6.72
N CYS A 74 -13.08 3.72 5.92
CA CYS A 74 -12.37 2.48 6.25
C CYS A 74 -12.68 1.95 7.67
N VAL A 75 -13.95 2.13 8.10
CA VAL A 75 -14.40 1.66 9.42
C VAL A 75 -14.34 0.14 9.43
N GLN A 76 -13.77 -0.41 10.49
CA GLN A 76 -13.63 -1.87 10.69
C GLN A 76 -14.91 -2.61 10.35
N TYR A 77 -14.77 -3.74 9.64
CA TYR A 77 -15.86 -4.62 9.21
C TYR A 77 -16.87 -4.00 8.22
N SER A 78 -16.65 -2.76 7.77
CA SER A 78 -17.47 -2.17 6.72
C SER A 78 -17.02 -2.62 5.34
N GLU A 79 -17.92 -2.55 4.35
CA GLU A 79 -17.57 -2.79 2.95
C GLU A 79 -16.50 -1.81 2.45
N GLY A 80 -16.56 -0.57 2.91
CA GLY A 80 -15.62 0.50 2.55
C GLY A 80 -14.18 0.22 2.95
N ALA A 81 -13.97 -0.50 4.06
CA ALA A 81 -12.66 -0.92 4.53
C ALA A 81 -12.04 -2.07 3.69
N GLY A 82 -12.83 -2.74 2.85
CA GLY A 82 -12.35 -3.80 1.99
C GLY A 82 -11.41 -3.29 0.90
N VAL A 83 -10.39 -4.08 0.57
CA VAL A 83 -9.49 -3.82 -0.57
C VAL A 83 -10.26 -3.90 -1.89
N ASP A 84 -9.80 -3.20 -2.91
CA ASP A 84 -10.40 -3.21 -4.25
C ASP A 84 -10.49 -4.62 -4.84
N ASP A 85 -11.72 -5.05 -5.14
CA ASP A 85 -12.00 -6.43 -5.57
C ASP A 85 -11.27 -6.82 -6.86
N LYS A 86 -11.09 -5.87 -7.81
CA LYS A 86 -10.48 -6.18 -9.11
C LYS A 86 -9.00 -6.48 -8.99
N ILE A 87 -8.31 -5.75 -8.11
CA ILE A 87 -6.89 -5.98 -7.86
C ILE A 87 -6.72 -7.26 -7.06
N LEU A 88 -7.53 -7.43 -6.02
CA LEU A 88 -7.47 -8.61 -5.14
C LEU A 88 -7.72 -9.90 -5.93
N HIS A 89 -8.80 -9.96 -6.71
CA HIS A 89 -9.12 -11.14 -7.52
C HIS A 89 -8.04 -11.44 -8.55
N LEU A 90 -7.44 -10.42 -9.18
CA LEU A 90 -6.33 -10.63 -10.11
C LEU A 90 -5.12 -11.29 -9.41
N CYS A 91 -4.78 -10.85 -8.20
CA CYS A 91 -3.69 -11.46 -7.43
C CYS A 91 -4.00 -12.93 -7.09
N ILE A 92 -5.25 -13.23 -6.73
CA ILE A 92 -5.71 -14.60 -6.48
C ILE A 92 -5.63 -15.47 -7.74
N GLU A 93 -6.15 -14.98 -8.88
CA GLU A 93 -6.13 -15.68 -10.16
C GLU A 93 -4.71 -16.01 -10.63
N LEU A 94 -3.76 -15.12 -10.35
CA LEU A 94 -2.36 -15.31 -10.72
C LEU A 94 -1.54 -16.08 -9.67
N GLY A 95 -2.16 -16.50 -8.55
CA GLY A 95 -1.48 -17.22 -7.48
C GLY A 95 -0.34 -16.42 -6.83
N ILE A 96 -0.49 -15.11 -6.70
CA ILE A 96 0.53 -14.24 -6.10
C ILE A 96 0.34 -14.27 -4.57
N ASN A 97 1.43 -14.46 -3.83
CA ASN A 97 1.40 -14.33 -2.38
C ASN A 97 1.02 -12.92 -1.95
N MET A 98 0.16 -12.81 -0.96
CA MET A 98 -0.33 -11.51 -0.47
C MET A 98 -0.09 -11.36 1.01
N LYS A 99 0.32 -10.15 1.41
CA LYS A 99 0.34 -9.72 2.81
C LYS A 99 -0.58 -8.50 2.95
N PHE A 100 -1.25 -8.40 4.08
CA PHE A 100 -2.06 -7.24 4.44
C PHE A 100 -1.47 -6.64 5.71
N PHE A 101 -0.99 -5.42 5.61
CA PHE A 101 -0.48 -4.66 6.73
C PHE A 101 -1.59 -3.72 7.22
N ILE A 102 -2.14 -4.02 8.38
CA ILE A 102 -3.26 -3.29 8.97
C ILE A 102 -2.71 -2.16 9.84
N LYS A 103 -3.14 -0.93 9.59
CA LYS A 103 -2.77 0.28 10.32
C LYS A 103 -3.98 1.10 10.74
N GLY A 104 -3.78 2.16 11.52
CA GLY A 104 -4.83 3.11 11.89
C GLY A 104 -5.92 2.53 12.79
N ASN A 105 -5.58 1.56 13.65
CA ASN A 105 -6.52 0.95 14.58
C ASN A 105 -6.44 1.52 16.01
N ASP A 106 -5.57 2.49 16.25
CA ASP A 106 -5.49 3.23 17.51
C ASP A 106 -6.35 4.49 17.43
N ASP A 107 -7.39 4.59 18.26
CA ASP A 107 -8.34 5.70 18.26
C ASP A 107 -7.72 7.07 18.47
N SER A 108 -6.57 7.13 19.10
CA SER A 108 -5.89 8.36 19.52
C SER A 108 -4.81 8.85 18.54
N VAL A 109 -4.45 8.04 17.53
CA VAL A 109 -3.31 8.31 16.65
C VAL A 109 -3.69 8.20 15.19
N GLU A 110 -3.43 9.27 14.44
CA GLU A 110 -3.54 9.24 12.97
C GLU A 110 -2.27 8.64 12.35
N GLU A 111 -2.41 7.53 11.65
CA GLU A 111 -1.32 6.80 11.01
C GLU A 111 -1.46 6.83 9.48
N TYR A 112 -0.95 7.87 8.83
CA TYR A 112 -0.96 7.89 7.36
C TYR A 112 -0.03 6.83 6.75
N GLY A 113 1.20 6.70 7.26
CA GLY A 113 2.21 5.81 6.69
C GLY A 113 2.23 4.42 7.33
N ALA A 114 2.31 3.38 6.51
CA ALA A 114 2.59 2.03 6.96
C ALA A 114 4.08 1.86 7.36
N PHE A 115 4.38 0.79 8.10
CA PHE A 115 5.74 0.31 8.43
C PHE A 115 6.57 1.20 9.39
N GLU A 116 6.00 2.25 9.95
CA GLU A 116 6.67 3.03 11.00
C GLU A 116 6.58 2.34 12.36
N LYS A 117 5.41 1.83 12.65
CA LYS A 117 5.11 1.09 13.88
C LYS A 117 4.68 -0.32 13.52
N MET A 118 4.47 -1.10 14.55
CA MET A 118 3.92 -2.44 14.39
C MET A 118 2.49 -2.39 13.87
N GLY A 119 2.23 -3.18 12.84
CA GLY A 119 0.89 -3.46 12.36
C GLY A 119 0.54 -4.93 12.52
N THR A 120 -0.73 -5.26 12.45
CA THR A 120 -1.16 -6.65 12.27
C THR A 120 -0.88 -7.06 10.83
N ILE A 121 -0.15 -8.15 10.65
CA ILE A 121 0.14 -8.70 9.32
C ILE A 121 -0.70 -9.96 9.12
N MET A 122 -1.51 -9.95 8.07
CA MET A 122 -2.18 -11.14 7.58
C MET A 122 -1.49 -11.58 6.29
N THR A 123 -1.11 -12.86 6.20
CA THR A 123 -0.50 -13.44 5.00
C THR A 123 -1.44 -14.46 4.39
N ILE A 124 -1.65 -14.36 3.08
CA ILE A 124 -2.40 -15.32 2.28
C ILE A 124 -1.47 -15.84 1.19
N GLY A 125 -1.11 -17.11 1.27
CA GLY A 125 -0.33 -17.81 0.25
C GLY A 125 -1.17 -18.91 -0.42
N ASN A 126 -0.61 -19.59 -1.42
CA ASN A 126 -1.31 -20.63 -2.16
C ASN A 126 -1.75 -21.81 -1.28
N ASP A 127 -0.99 -22.12 -0.21
CA ASP A 127 -1.20 -23.31 0.61
C ASP A 127 -1.42 -22.99 2.09
N HIS A 128 -1.37 -21.74 2.50
CA HIS A 128 -1.53 -21.35 3.91
C HIS A 128 -1.97 -19.91 4.08
N TYR A 129 -2.64 -19.65 5.19
CA TYR A 129 -2.80 -18.29 5.69
C TYR A 129 -2.30 -18.22 7.12
N SER A 130 -1.77 -17.05 7.49
CA SER A 130 -1.34 -16.77 8.87
C SER A 130 -1.68 -15.35 9.25
N ILE A 131 -1.95 -15.14 10.54
CA ILE A 131 -2.12 -13.81 11.12
C ILE A 131 -1.05 -13.70 12.20
N SER A 132 -0.20 -12.70 12.08
CA SER A 132 0.76 -12.36 13.13
C SER A 132 0.46 -10.95 13.65
N ALA A 133 0.11 -10.87 14.92
CA ALA A 133 0.08 -9.61 15.65
C ALA A 133 1.34 -9.57 16.53
N ASN A 134 2.19 -8.58 16.34
CA ASN A 134 3.37 -8.44 17.16
C ASN A 134 3.12 -7.48 18.33
N ASN A 135 3.50 -7.95 19.53
CA ASN A 135 3.34 -7.21 20.79
C ASN A 135 4.60 -6.43 21.23
N HIS A 136 5.63 -6.32 20.39
CA HIS A 136 6.85 -5.58 20.71
C HIS A 136 6.78 -4.14 20.18
N LYS A 137 6.90 -3.18 21.08
CA LYS A 137 6.52 -1.76 20.87
C LYS A 137 7.37 -0.93 19.90
N ASN A 138 8.46 -1.42 19.32
CA ASN A 138 9.42 -0.56 18.65
C ASN A 138 9.95 -1.03 17.28
N ASP A 139 9.58 -2.19 16.77
CA ASP A 139 10.13 -2.69 15.50
C ASP A 139 9.03 -3.10 14.52
N CYS A 140 8.99 -2.46 13.36
CA CYS A 140 8.21 -2.98 12.25
C CYS A 140 8.79 -4.33 11.82
N ASN A 141 8.01 -5.38 11.97
CA ASN A 141 8.45 -6.77 11.70
C ASN A 141 8.05 -7.28 10.33
N ILE A 142 7.68 -6.38 9.42
CA ILE A 142 7.44 -6.79 8.06
C ILE A 142 8.75 -7.24 7.42
N THR A 143 8.70 -8.37 6.73
CA THR A 143 9.81 -8.85 5.91
C THR A 143 9.43 -8.78 4.45
N PHE A 144 10.36 -8.34 3.63
CA PHE A 144 10.20 -8.25 2.18
C PHE A 144 10.86 -9.45 1.51
N GLU A 145 10.17 -10.09 0.55
CA GLU A 145 10.74 -11.20 -0.23
C GLU A 145 11.78 -10.72 -1.25
N SER A 146 11.79 -9.43 -1.57
CA SER A 146 12.73 -8.79 -2.49
C SER A 146 13.17 -7.43 -1.96
N ASP A 147 14.43 -7.07 -2.28
CA ASP A 147 14.97 -5.72 -2.09
C ASP A 147 14.35 -4.71 -3.07
N LYS A 148 13.90 -5.17 -4.24
CA LYS A 148 13.25 -4.32 -5.22
C LYS A 148 11.78 -4.14 -4.89
N VAL A 149 11.45 -2.94 -4.43
CA VAL A 149 10.10 -2.52 -4.07
C VAL A 149 9.54 -1.64 -5.17
N VAL A 150 8.30 -1.93 -5.60
CA VAL A 150 7.49 -1.03 -6.42
C VAL A 150 6.29 -0.62 -5.59
N ILE A 151 6.07 0.69 -5.41
CA ILE A 151 4.98 1.23 -4.58
C ILE A 151 3.99 2.04 -5.41
N CYS A 152 2.71 1.88 -5.11
CA CYS A 152 1.59 2.60 -5.70
C CYS A 152 0.43 2.71 -4.69
N GLY A 153 -0.70 3.29 -5.06
CA GLY A 153 -1.89 3.31 -4.20
C GLY A 153 -2.54 4.67 -4.01
N ILE A 154 -3.19 4.91 -2.86
CA ILE A 154 -4.00 6.07 -2.50
C ILE A 154 -3.74 6.48 -1.02
N ALA A 155 -3.66 7.75 -0.64
CA ALA A 155 -3.53 8.91 -1.50
C ALA A 155 -2.06 9.29 -1.61
N GLY A 156 -1.65 9.75 -2.81
CA GLY A 156 -0.26 10.09 -3.11
C GLY A 156 0.34 11.12 -2.18
N ASP A 157 -0.44 12.13 -1.84
CA ASP A 157 -0.09 13.26 -0.97
C ASP A 157 -0.12 12.92 0.54
N TYR A 158 -0.72 11.81 0.93
CA TYR A 158 -0.84 11.33 2.32
C TYR A 158 -0.21 9.94 2.52
N CYS A 159 -1.01 8.89 2.42
CA CYS A 159 -0.61 7.55 2.81
C CYS A 159 0.56 7.01 1.99
N VAL A 160 0.56 7.22 0.67
CA VAL A 160 1.66 6.75 -0.20
C VAL A 160 2.96 7.46 0.15
N LYS A 161 2.96 8.80 0.22
CA LYS A 161 4.14 9.59 0.58
C LYS A 161 4.71 9.20 1.93
N ASN A 162 3.85 9.08 2.96
CA ASN A 162 4.30 8.72 4.29
C ASN A 162 4.80 7.26 4.37
N THR A 163 4.18 6.34 3.64
CA THR A 163 4.69 4.96 3.54
C THR A 163 6.07 4.92 2.87
N ILE A 164 6.28 5.69 1.80
CA ILE A 164 7.61 5.81 1.16
C ILE A 164 8.64 6.37 2.15
N ALA A 165 8.28 7.42 2.92
CA ALA A 165 9.16 8.00 3.93
C ALA A 165 9.60 6.96 4.98
N ASN A 166 8.70 6.09 5.38
CA ASN A 166 8.98 5.00 6.31
C ASN A 166 9.85 3.90 5.68
N LEU A 167 9.60 3.54 4.41
CA LEU A 167 10.44 2.57 3.68
C LEU A 167 11.88 3.04 3.50
N ILE A 168 12.11 4.33 3.23
CA ILE A 168 13.46 4.91 3.13
C ILE A 168 14.22 4.78 4.46
N LYS A 169 13.50 4.87 5.59
CA LYS A 169 14.08 4.73 6.94
C LYS A 169 14.14 3.28 7.42
N TYR A 170 13.50 2.38 6.69
CA TYR A 170 13.39 0.99 7.10
C TYR A 170 14.77 0.32 7.23
N LYS A 171 15.01 -0.28 8.39
CA LYS A 171 16.20 -1.07 8.66
C LYS A 171 15.81 -2.55 8.63
N SER A 172 16.21 -3.25 7.61
CA SER A 172 15.99 -4.68 7.52
C SER A 172 16.73 -5.42 8.65
N PRO A 173 16.10 -6.39 9.32
CA PRO A 173 16.81 -7.28 10.26
C PRO A 173 17.96 -8.05 9.61
N THR A 174 17.92 -8.22 8.29
CA THR A 174 18.95 -8.92 7.50
C THR A 174 19.97 -7.98 6.86
N GLY A 175 19.90 -6.67 7.13
CA GLY A 175 20.77 -5.67 6.49
C GLY A 175 20.41 -5.35 5.04
N LEU A 176 19.26 -5.81 4.55
CA LEU A 176 18.78 -5.54 3.20
C LEU A 176 18.46 -4.06 3.01
N THR A 177 19.01 -3.43 1.98
CA THR A 177 18.64 -2.07 1.57
C THR A 177 17.58 -2.17 0.48
N LEU A 178 16.46 -1.46 0.65
CA LEU A 178 15.35 -1.48 -0.30
C LEU A 178 15.63 -0.54 -1.48
N ASP A 179 15.46 -1.04 -2.69
CA ASP A 179 15.41 -0.27 -3.95
C ASP A 179 13.94 0.11 -4.22
N VAL A 180 13.53 1.30 -3.74
CA VAL A 180 12.15 1.77 -3.81
C VAL A 180 11.89 2.52 -5.11
N ASN A 181 11.00 1.99 -5.93
CA ASN A 181 10.55 2.56 -7.20
C ASN A 181 9.08 2.96 -7.11
N VAL A 182 8.72 4.13 -7.61
CA VAL A 182 7.35 4.67 -7.50
C VAL A 182 6.61 4.48 -8.82
N LEU A 183 5.55 3.66 -8.82
CA LEU A 183 4.65 3.47 -9.97
C LEU A 183 3.66 4.64 -10.03
N LEU A 184 4.08 5.72 -10.68
CA LEU A 184 3.38 7.01 -10.60
C LEU A 184 1.98 6.97 -11.20
N ASP A 185 1.79 6.31 -12.33
CA ASP A 185 0.46 6.14 -12.97
C ASP A 185 -0.47 5.20 -12.18
N GLY A 186 0.08 4.44 -11.22
CA GLY A 186 -0.63 3.65 -10.23
C GLY A 186 -1.01 4.41 -8.95
N ILE A 187 -0.82 5.74 -8.90
CA ILE A 187 -1.15 6.57 -7.74
C ILE A 187 -2.31 7.50 -8.05
N ALA A 188 -3.27 7.59 -7.12
CA ALA A 188 -4.26 8.65 -7.07
C ALA A 188 -4.01 9.53 -5.85
N SER A 189 -4.17 10.85 -5.99
CA SER A 189 -3.93 11.86 -4.96
C SER A 189 -5.16 12.71 -4.71
N ILE A 190 -5.28 13.29 -3.52
CA ILE A 190 -6.33 14.26 -3.18
C ILE A 190 -6.02 15.59 -3.87
N ASP A 191 -4.75 15.97 -3.91
CA ASP A 191 -4.26 17.04 -4.75
C ASP A 191 -4.20 16.61 -6.25
N ASP A 192 -3.56 17.38 -7.09
CA ASP A 192 -3.35 17.07 -8.53
C ASP A 192 -2.17 16.11 -8.78
N GLY A 193 -1.59 15.52 -7.73
CA GLY A 193 -0.41 14.67 -7.76
C GLY A 193 0.91 15.44 -7.74
N THR A 194 0.88 16.73 -7.45
CA THR A 194 2.09 17.57 -7.34
C THR A 194 2.94 17.16 -6.16
N THR A 195 2.33 16.99 -4.98
CA THR A 195 3.04 16.63 -3.75
C THR A 195 3.87 15.35 -3.89
N ILE A 196 3.32 14.29 -4.47
CA ILE A 196 4.06 13.03 -4.60
C ILE A 196 5.19 13.13 -5.63
N LYS A 197 5.01 13.89 -6.72
CA LYS A 197 6.05 14.10 -7.73
C LYS A 197 7.22 14.90 -7.18
N GLU A 198 6.94 15.98 -6.45
CA GLU A 198 7.96 16.78 -5.78
C GLU A 198 8.72 15.95 -4.75
N TYR A 199 8.00 15.18 -3.94
CA TYR A 199 8.59 14.27 -2.95
C TYR A 199 9.54 13.25 -3.60
N CYS A 200 9.14 12.64 -4.71
CA CYS A 200 10.00 11.71 -5.45
C CYS A 200 11.27 12.40 -5.97
N LYS A 201 11.13 13.62 -6.49
CA LYS A 201 12.28 14.41 -7.00
C LYS A 201 13.25 14.78 -5.88
N GLU A 202 12.74 15.29 -4.76
CA GLU A 202 13.55 15.68 -3.59
C GLU A 202 14.34 14.51 -2.99
N ASN A 203 13.74 13.31 -3.00
CA ASN A 203 14.37 12.11 -2.46
C ASN A 203 15.07 11.25 -3.52
N SER A 204 15.21 11.75 -4.76
CA SER A 204 15.83 11.01 -5.88
C SER A 204 15.26 9.62 -6.11
N LEU A 205 13.94 9.46 -5.93
CA LEU A 205 13.26 8.18 -6.11
C LEU A 205 12.98 7.92 -7.58
N PRO A 206 13.30 6.73 -8.09
CA PRO A 206 12.94 6.31 -9.44
C PRO A 206 11.43 6.31 -9.64
N ILE A 207 10.96 7.02 -10.67
CA ILE A 207 9.58 7.00 -11.12
C ILE A 207 9.47 6.04 -12.30
N VAL A 208 8.48 5.18 -12.25
CA VAL A 208 8.18 4.22 -13.32
C VAL A 208 6.70 4.30 -13.70
N GLU A 209 6.37 3.88 -14.92
CA GLU A 209 5.00 3.76 -15.42
C GLU A 209 4.72 2.32 -15.84
N ALA A 210 3.47 1.86 -15.68
CA ALA A 210 3.07 0.48 -15.89
C ALA A 210 3.38 -0.01 -17.32
N LYS A 211 3.21 0.85 -18.32
CA LYS A 211 3.47 0.51 -19.72
C LYS A 211 4.96 0.40 -20.03
N GLU A 212 5.79 1.19 -19.39
CA GLU A 212 7.22 1.30 -19.70
C GLU A 212 8.07 0.37 -18.84
N TYR A 213 7.61 0.07 -17.62
CA TYR A 213 8.35 -0.77 -16.70
C TYR A 213 8.63 -2.14 -17.32
N LYS A 214 9.90 -2.48 -17.42
CA LYS A 214 10.38 -3.82 -17.78
C LYS A 214 11.33 -4.28 -16.69
N TYR A 215 11.01 -5.42 -16.08
CA TYR A 215 11.98 -6.07 -15.21
C TYR A 215 13.16 -6.51 -16.07
N LEU A 216 14.30 -5.84 -15.94
CA LEU A 216 15.54 -6.26 -16.60
C LEU A 216 16.11 -7.44 -15.82
N LYS A 217 16.20 -8.61 -16.50
CA LYS A 217 16.93 -9.76 -15.96
C LYS A 217 18.40 -9.34 -15.88
N GLY A 218 18.89 -9.00 -14.67
CA GLY A 218 20.30 -8.86 -14.41
C GLY A 218 20.99 -10.23 -14.38
#